data_8602cde4d2ffdb320819c132664ae517
#
_entry.id   8602cde4d2ffdb320819c132664ae517
#
_cell.length_a   1.000
_cell.length_b   1.000
_cell.length_c   1.000
_cell.angle_alpha   90.00
_cell.angle_beta   90.00
_cell.angle_gamma   90.00
#
_symmetry.space_group_name_H-M   'P 1'
#
loop_
_entity.id
_entity.type
_entity.pdbx_description
1 polymer ?
#
loop_
_entity_poly.entity_id
_entity_poly.type
_entity_poly.pdbx_seq_one_letter_code
_entity_poly.pdbx_strand_id
1 'polypeptide(L)'
;MAKVKQPLEENGIHRAKMWEIMMYALNNTSTNTYMMVVGYISYFLIGIVGLASVLAGSIVTIMRIWDGVTDPFVGMMVDKTNGKFGKNRPFIVIGQIIMFVTTFVMFNFIPKMGTGVRFVAFIIIYMIYILGYTCQCVVTKSAQTCLTNDPKQRPIFAMCDTVYNIVLMNIMFPIIVTDVLVPKFTLTAEANAAEIASLVAQNPALAGIVEKSGGSLSAFYNPGLFTTMQLMFGGLSAVFAVCAIIALWRKDNPKYFGLGTAQKVGIKDYVDTLAHNRAIQMLVVSASTDKLFMSTKSNATVMICLFGIIFGNYAAYSSYSQITSIPICLISLLLMNKIARQMGQKASMLVGTWGGIIGSIAITLFLFFFNPKGDASKFSLPEFRLIRPDTWGTLFTGWTTTALIFVLLVIAWSGVQALSSSIVITMTADCADYEVYRTGKYVPGLMGTLFSFVDKLVSSLAATVVALFYSMVGFKDALPDTMTPYSDGIFWATIGCFVLLPIVGWLCNVVAMHFYPLTKEKMAEIQAEIGRIKAEAAAKQA
;
A
#
# COMPACT_ATOMS: atom_id res chain seq x y z
N MET A 1 17.93 -0.53 44.14
CA MET A 1 18.22 -1.37 42.97
C MET A 1 18.98 -0.53 41.96
N ALA A 2 20.29 -0.77 41.80
CA ALA A 2 21.17 -0.02 40.92
C ALA A 2 20.74 -0.22 39.46
N LYS A 3 20.55 0.88 38.73
CA LYS A 3 20.33 0.86 37.27
C LYS A 3 21.57 0.26 36.62
N VAL A 4 21.48 -1.00 36.19
CA VAL A 4 22.51 -1.64 35.39
C VAL A 4 22.66 -0.80 34.11
N LYS A 5 23.73 -0.05 34.00
CA LYS A 5 24.21 0.54 32.76
C LYS A 5 24.47 -0.64 31.82
N GLN A 6 23.64 -0.82 30.77
CA GLN A 6 23.98 -1.77 29.71
C GLN A 6 25.28 -1.27 29.06
N PRO A 7 26.35 -2.03 29.10
CA PRO A 7 27.57 -1.65 28.38
C PRO A 7 27.26 -1.66 26.88
N LEU A 8 27.85 -0.72 26.14
CA LEU A 8 28.13 -0.93 24.73
C LEU A 8 28.87 -2.26 24.67
N GLU A 9 28.29 -3.29 24.09
CA GLU A 9 28.94 -4.60 24.00
C GLU A 9 30.33 -4.40 23.36
N GLU A 10 31.31 -5.19 23.77
CA GLU A 10 32.73 -5.03 23.46
C GLU A 10 33.08 -4.88 21.97
N ASN A 11 32.14 -5.14 21.06
CA ASN A 11 32.28 -5.04 19.61
C ASN A 11 31.51 -3.87 18.96
N GLY A 12 31.09 -2.84 19.71
CA GLY A 12 30.35 -1.69 19.17
C GLY A 12 28.92 -2.00 18.70
N ILE A 13 28.39 -3.19 19.00
CA ILE A 13 27.02 -3.58 18.71
C ILE A 13 26.11 -3.06 19.81
N HIS A 14 25.07 -2.30 19.43
CA HIS A 14 24.01 -1.90 20.34
C HIS A 14 22.68 -2.52 19.93
N ARG A 15 21.91 -2.96 20.92
CA ARG A 15 20.62 -3.63 20.74
C ARG A 15 19.49 -2.78 21.27
N ALA A 16 18.33 -2.82 20.56
CA ALA A 16 17.08 -2.27 21.06
C ALA A 16 16.43 -3.23 22.05
N LYS A 17 15.69 -2.68 23.02
CA LYS A 17 14.77 -3.49 23.84
C LYS A 17 13.56 -3.87 22.99
N MET A 18 12.93 -5.01 23.29
CA MET A 18 11.80 -5.50 22.49
C MET A 18 10.65 -4.49 22.44
N TRP A 19 10.31 -3.83 23.55
CA TRP A 19 9.29 -2.81 23.59
C TRP A 19 9.64 -1.58 22.72
N GLU A 20 10.94 -1.20 22.60
CA GLU A 20 11.37 -0.10 21.72
C GLU A 20 11.15 -0.47 20.25
N ILE A 21 11.40 -1.73 19.87
CA ILE A 21 11.15 -2.23 18.53
C ILE A 21 9.65 -2.21 18.23
N MET A 22 8.83 -2.77 19.13
CA MET A 22 7.38 -2.84 18.97
C MET A 22 6.74 -1.45 18.87
N MET A 23 7.09 -0.53 19.76
CA MET A 23 6.55 0.83 19.74
C MET A 23 7.04 1.63 18.53
N TYR A 24 8.28 1.42 18.09
CA TYR A 24 8.80 2.12 16.92
C TYR A 24 8.16 1.62 15.61
N ALA A 25 7.87 0.35 15.47
CA ALA A 25 7.20 -0.20 14.30
C ALA A 25 5.82 0.47 14.06
N LEU A 26 5.18 1.02 15.10
CA LEU A 26 3.95 1.81 14.98
C LEU A 26 4.11 3.11 14.17
N ASN A 27 5.36 3.59 13.90
CA ASN A 27 5.56 4.76 13.04
C ASN A 27 5.06 4.52 11.62
N ASN A 28 5.35 3.36 11.04
CA ASN A 28 4.84 2.99 9.73
C ASN A 28 3.32 2.79 9.74
N THR A 29 2.79 2.19 10.80
CA THR A 29 1.34 2.01 11.01
C THR A 29 0.64 3.37 11.10
N SER A 30 1.23 4.37 11.78
CA SER A 30 0.74 5.75 11.83
C SER A 30 0.59 6.35 10.42
N THR A 31 1.60 6.19 9.58
CA THR A 31 1.60 6.68 8.20
C THR A 31 0.56 5.95 7.34
N ASN A 32 0.48 4.62 7.47
CA ASN A 32 -0.44 3.78 6.71
C ASN A 32 -1.91 4.03 7.09
N THR A 33 -2.18 4.50 8.31
CA THR A 33 -3.51 4.92 8.74
C THR A 33 -4.04 6.08 7.87
N TYR A 34 -3.21 7.07 7.55
CA TYR A 34 -3.59 8.12 6.60
C TYR A 34 -3.70 7.61 5.17
N MET A 35 -2.83 6.70 4.77
CA MET A 35 -2.88 6.10 3.43
C MET A 35 -4.21 5.39 3.18
N MET A 36 -4.80 4.76 4.21
CA MET A 36 -6.13 4.15 4.11
C MET A 36 -7.23 5.18 3.84
N VAL A 37 -7.23 6.30 4.59
CA VAL A 37 -8.22 7.38 4.41
C VAL A 37 -8.08 8.01 3.02
N VAL A 38 -6.85 8.29 2.59
CA VAL A 38 -6.54 8.86 1.27
C VAL A 38 -6.83 7.86 0.14
N GLY A 39 -6.93 6.56 0.41
CA GLY A 39 -7.35 5.56 -0.55
C GLY A 39 -8.73 5.83 -1.19
N TYR A 40 -9.61 6.55 -0.48
CA TYR A 40 -10.92 6.97 -0.98
C TYR A 40 -10.94 8.38 -1.58
N ILE A 41 -9.78 9.02 -1.75
CA ILE A 41 -9.68 10.42 -2.18
C ILE A 41 -10.32 10.68 -3.54
N SER A 42 -10.37 9.69 -4.45
CA SER A 42 -11.02 9.82 -5.75
C SER A 42 -12.53 10.11 -5.61
N TYR A 43 -13.20 9.48 -4.65
CA TYR A 43 -14.61 9.77 -4.36
C TYR A 43 -14.79 11.17 -3.81
N PHE A 44 -13.89 11.63 -2.94
CA PHE A 44 -13.88 13.01 -2.44
C PHE A 44 -13.69 14.03 -3.57
N LEU A 45 -12.77 13.77 -4.49
CA LEU A 45 -12.49 14.66 -5.63
C LEU A 45 -13.71 14.75 -6.57
N ILE A 46 -14.38 13.65 -6.82
CA ILE A 46 -15.56 13.60 -7.71
C ILE A 46 -16.77 14.20 -6.98
N GLY A 47 -17.11 13.65 -5.81
CA GLY A 47 -18.37 13.96 -5.14
C GLY A 47 -18.40 15.31 -4.42
N ILE A 48 -17.24 15.83 -4.02
CA ILE A 48 -17.17 17.06 -3.19
C ILE A 48 -16.46 18.19 -3.93
N VAL A 49 -15.32 17.88 -4.59
CA VAL A 49 -14.62 18.90 -5.38
C VAL A 49 -15.29 19.12 -6.73
N GLY A 50 -16.00 18.10 -7.26
CA GLY A 50 -16.79 18.19 -8.51
C GLY A 50 -15.95 17.91 -9.76
N LEU A 51 -14.98 17.02 -9.70
CA LEU A 51 -14.10 16.70 -10.84
C LEU A 51 -14.61 15.48 -11.60
N ALA A 52 -14.38 15.46 -12.91
CA ALA A 52 -14.57 14.25 -13.71
C ALA A 52 -13.65 13.10 -13.23
N SER A 53 -14.11 11.86 -13.35
CA SER A 53 -13.44 10.68 -12.78
C SER A 53 -12.01 10.49 -13.27
N VAL A 54 -11.75 10.69 -14.55
CA VAL A 54 -10.40 10.58 -15.15
C VAL A 54 -9.47 11.67 -14.61
N LEU A 55 -9.97 12.91 -14.44
CA LEU A 55 -9.18 14.01 -13.88
C LEU A 55 -8.84 13.75 -12.41
N ALA A 56 -9.80 13.23 -11.64
CA ALA A 56 -9.57 12.84 -10.24
C ALA A 56 -8.47 11.76 -10.13
N GLY A 57 -8.53 10.71 -10.97
CA GLY A 57 -7.49 9.68 -11.04
C GLY A 57 -6.13 10.23 -11.45
N SER A 58 -6.10 11.15 -12.42
CA SER A 58 -4.85 11.79 -12.89
C SER A 58 -4.20 12.65 -11.81
N ILE A 59 -4.99 13.35 -10.99
CA ILE A 59 -4.47 14.13 -9.86
C ILE A 59 -3.80 13.20 -8.83
N VAL A 60 -4.43 12.09 -8.50
CA VAL A 60 -3.83 11.09 -7.60
C VAL A 60 -2.49 10.61 -8.14
N THR A 61 -2.40 10.36 -9.44
CA THR A 61 -1.16 9.99 -10.12
C THR A 61 -0.09 11.08 -10.02
N ILE A 62 -0.43 12.34 -10.33
CA ILE A 62 0.49 13.47 -10.25
C ILE A 62 1.02 13.66 -8.82
N MET A 63 0.16 13.51 -7.83
CA MET A 63 0.55 13.61 -6.42
C MET A 63 1.50 12.49 -5.98
N ARG A 64 1.38 11.29 -6.55
CA ARG A 64 2.35 10.21 -6.31
C ARG A 64 3.71 10.48 -6.96
N ILE A 65 3.73 11.13 -8.12
CA ILE A 65 4.98 11.60 -8.75
C ILE A 65 5.64 12.65 -7.84
N TRP A 66 4.85 13.59 -7.31
CA TRP A 66 5.32 14.59 -6.34
C TRP A 66 5.93 13.95 -5.10
N ASP A 67 5.30 12.89 -4.55
CA ASP A 67 5.85 12.09 -3.45
C ASP A 67 7.26 11.53 -3.79
N GLY A 68 7.42 10.96 -4.99
CA GLY A 68 8.72 10.46 -5.45
C GLY A 68 9.79 11.56 -5.57
N VAL A 69 9.41 12.77 -5.95
CA VAL A 69 10.33 13.93 -6.05
C VAL A 69 10.72 14.43 -4.64
N THR A 70 9.80 14.44 -3.70
CA THR A 70 10.05 14.96 -2.33
C THR A 70 10.89 14.02 -1.46
N ASP A 71 10.87 12.71 -1.71
CA ASP A 71 11.63 11.71 -0.93
C ASP A 71 13.13 12.06 -0.77
N PRO A 72 13.91 12.35 -1.84
CA PRO A 72 15.32 12.69 -1.71
C PRO A 72 15.57 14.00 -0.94
N PHE A 73 14.70 14.99 -1.12
CA PHE A 73 14.83 16.28 -0.43
C PHE A 73 14.65 16.13 1.08
N VAL A 74 13.59 15.44 1.48
CA VAL A 74 13.33 15.17 2.91
C VAL A 74 14.42 14.27 3.48
N GLY A 75 14.88 13.26 2.75
CA GLY A 75 16.00 12.41 3.14
C GLY A 75 17.26 13.22 3.45
N MET A 76 17.63 14.16 2.57
CA MET A 76 18.76 15.06 2.80
C MET A 76 18.56 15.98 4.03
N MET A 77 17.32 16.46 4.26
CA MET A 77 17.01 17.27 5.43
C MET A 77 17.18 16.47 6.72
N VAL A 78 16.68 15.24 6.77
CA VAL A 78 16.86 14.33 7.90
C VAL A 78 18.35 14.07 8.14
N ASP A 79 19.13 13.82 7.08
CA ASP A 79 20.55 13.52 7.19
C ASP A 79 21.39 14.70 7.70
N LYS A 80 21.01 15.93 7.36
CA LYS A 80 21.68 17.15 7.83
C LYS A 80 21.27 17.58 9.24
N THR A 81 20.16 17.02 9.76
CA THR A 81 19.63 17.41 11.07
C THR A 81 20.39 16.70 12.18
N ASN A 82 20.97 17.48 13.10
CA ASN A 82 21.67 16.98 14.28
C ASN A 82 21.41 17.93 15.47
N GLY A 83 20.15 18.02 15.89
CA GLY A 83 19.70 18.94 16.93
C GLY A 83 19.59 18.29 18.32
N LYS A 84 19.28 19.12 19.33
CA LYS A 84 19.03 18.68 20.73
C LYS A 84 17.90 17.65 20.85
N PHE A 85 16.94 17.67 19.92
CA PHE A 85 15.81 16.75 19.89
C PHE A 85 16.08 15.46 19.10
N GLY A 86 17.30 15.24 18.67
CA GLY A 86 17.70 14.12 17.82
C GLY A 86 17.60 14.44 16.33
N LYS A 87 17.83 13.41 15.52
CA LYS A 87 17.79 13.46 14.06
C LYS A 87 16.39 13.14 13.52
N ASN A 88 15.76 12.12 14.07
CA ASN A 88 14.54 11.51 13.52
C ASN A 88 13.24 12.02 14.19
N ARG A 89 13.23 12.22 15.50
CA ARG A 89 12.03 12.63 16.25
C ARG A 89 11.38 13.92 15.75
N PRO A 90 12.12 15.00 15.41
CA PRO A 90 11.50 16.21 14.88
C PRO A 90 10.66 15.97 13.64
N PHE A 91 11.12 15.09 12.73
CA PHE A 91 10.41 14.76 11.48
C PHE A 91 9.17 13.90 11.70
N ILE A 92 9.14 13.05 12.74
CA ILE A 92 7.89 12.36 13.13
C ILE A 92 6.85 13.39 13.58
N VAL A 93 7.25 14.33 14.46
CA VAL A 93 6.33 15.36 15.00
C VAL A 93 5.83 16.28 13.87
N ILE A 94 6.75 16.83 13.08
CA ILE A 94 6.40 17.75 11.98
C ILE A 94 5.54 17.03 10.95
N GLY A 95 5.91 15.81 10.55
CA GLY A 95 5.15 14.99 9.61
C GLY A 95 3.74 14.70 10.11
N GLN A 96 3.59 14.33 11.38
CA GLN A 96 2.28 14.06 11.99
C GLN A 96 1.40 15.32 12.04
N ILE A 97 1.97 16.47 12.45
CA ILE A 97 1.23 17.74 12.50
C ILE A 97 0.79 18.15 11.08
N ILE A 98 1.70 18.10 10.11
CA ILE A 98 1.37 18.43 8.72
C ILE A 98 0.25 17.54 8.21
N MET A 99 0.37 16.20 8.33
CA MET A 99 -0.66 15.27 7.86
C MET A 99 -2.00 15.51 8.54
N PHE A 100 -2.02 15.71 9.85
CA PHE A 100 -3.25 15.95 10.61
C PHE A 100 -3.93 17.25 10.18
N VAL A 101 -3.19 18.36 10.17
CA VAL A 101 -3.73 19.68 9.83
C VAL A 101 -4.20 19.74 8.37
N THR A 102 -3.39 19.22 7.44
CA THR A 102 -3.75 19.25 6.01
C THR A 102 -4.95 18.37 5.69
N THR A 103 -5.05 17.16 6.25
CA THR A 103 -6.24 16.33 6.06
C THR A 103 -7.46 16.92 6.75
N PHE A 104 -7.30 17.54 7.93
CA PHE A 104 -8.38 18.26 8.60
C PHE A 104 -8.91 19.42 7.74
N VAL A 105 -8.02 20.25 7.19
CA VAL A 105 -8.39 21.34 6.28
C VAL A 105 -9.02 20.79 5.01
N MET A 106 -8.44 19.74 4.43
CA MET A 106 -8.91 19.10 3.20
C MET A 106 -10.38 18.65 3.33
N PHE A 107 -10.71 17.91 4.38
CA PHE A 107 -12.04 17.31 4.50
C PHE A 107 -13.09 18.22 5.15
N ASN A 108 -12.70 19.25 5.93
CA ASN A 108 -13.64 20.10 6.65
C ASN A 108 -13.83 21.50 6.04
N PHE A 109 -12.81 22.05 5.36
CA PHE A 109 -12.86 23.41 4.84
C PHE A 109 -13.05 23.45 3.31
N ILE A 110 -12.41 22.57 2.55
CA ILE A 110 -12.56 22.54 1.08
C ILE A 110 -14.03 22.38 0.66
N PRO A 111 -14.86 21.51 1.28
CA PRO A 111 -16.26 21.38 0.91
C PRO A 111 -17.05 22.69 1.01
N LYS A 112 -16.64 23.61 1.90
CA LYS A 112 -17.30 24.89 2.15
C LYS A 112 -16.83 26.03 1.26
N MET A 113 -15.77 25.81 0.46
CA MET A 113 -15.23 26.81 -0.46
C MET A 113 -16.06 26.89 -1.75
N GLY A 114 -15.98 28.00 -2.46
CA GLY A 114 -16.58 28.16 -3.79
C GLY A 114 -15.96 27.20 -4.81
N THR A 115 -16.74 26.75 -5.79
CA THR A 115 -16.35 25.70 -6.76
C THR A 115 -15.07 26.02 -7.52
N GLY A 116 -14.81 27.28 -7.90
CA GLY A 116 -13.59 27.69 -8.60
C GLY A 116 -12.31 27.61 -7.76
N VAL A 117 -12.42 27.71 -6.44
CA VAL A 117 -11.27 27.71 -5.52
C VAL A 117 -10.97 26.31 -4.98
N ARG A 118 -11.98 25.44 -4.87
CA ARG A 118 -11.86 24.08 -4.29
C ARG A 118 -10.74 23.28 -4.90
N PHE A 119 -10.63 23.30 -6.21
CA PHE A 119 -9.64 22.53 -6.96
C PHE A 119 -8.21 22.96 -6.65
N VAL A 120 -7.93 24.26 -6.73
CA VAL A 120 -6.59 24.80 -6.47
C VAL A 120 -6.20 24.60 -5.00
N ALA A 121 -7.14 24.88 -4.09
CA ALA A 121 -6.92 24.68 -2.66
C ALA A 121 -6.63 23.21 -2.34
N PHE A 122 -7.36 22.28 -2.96
CA PHE A 122 -7.12 20.85 -2.80
C PHE A 122 -5.69 20.46 -3.23
N ILE A 123 -5.26 20.87 -4.41
CA ILE A 123 -3.92 20.55 -4.94
C ILE A 123 -2.85 21.04 -3.97
N ILE A 124 -2.91 22.32 -3.56
CA ILE A 124 -1.90 22.91 -2.66
C ILE A 124 -1.86 22.15 -1.32
N ILE A 125 -3.02 21.91 -0.72
CA ILE A 125 -3.12 21.22 0.57
C ILE A 125 -2.62 19.78 0.46
N TYR A 126 -2.94 19.09 -0.65
CA TYR A 126 -2.50 17.72 -0.87
C TYR A 126 -0.98 17.64 -1.11
N MET A 127 -0.39 18.61 -1.82
CA MET A 127 1.07 18.71 -1.96
C MET A 127 1.76 18.88 -0.59
N ILE A 128 1.20 19.70 0.29
CA ILE A 128 1.72 19.89 1.66
C ILE A 128 1.54 18.61 2.49
N TYR A 129 0.38 17.93 2.37
CA TYR A 129 0.14 16.63 3.00
C TYR A 129 1.23 15.62 2.65
N ILE A 130 1.62 15.53 1.38
CA ILE A 130 2.66 14.62 0.91
C ILE A 130 4.01 14.92 1.56
N LEU A 131 4.38 16.17 1.76
CA LEU A 131 5.60 16.52 2.49
C LEU A 131 5.60 15.95 3.92
N GLY A 132 4.47 16.04 4.62
CA GLY A 132 4.30 15.43 5.94
C GLY A 132 4.41 13.90 5.90
N TYR A 133 3.77 13.28 4.91
CA TYR A 133 3.81 11.84 4.67
C TYR A 133 5.26 11.37 4.41
N THR A 134 5.98 12.05 3.52
CA THR A 134 7.39 11.76 3.21
C THR A 134 8.29 11.88 4.42
N CYS A 135 8.08 12.89 5.30
CA CYS A 135 8.83 13.03 6.55
C CYS A 135 8.76 11.76 7.41
N GLN A 136 7.58 11.20 7.59
CA GLN A 136 7.41 9.96 8.36
C GLN A 136 7.95 8.73 7.64
N CYS A 137 7.73 8.61 6.33
CA CYS A 137 8.24 7.49 5.54
C CYS A 137 9.77 7.39 5.56
N VAL A 138 10.47 8.51 5.44
CA VAL A 138 11.93 8.57 5.51
C VAL A 138 12.42 8.15 6.89
N VAL A 139 11.81 8.67 7.96
CA VAL A 139 12.19 8.31 9.33
C VAL A 139 11.92 6.84 9.61
N THR A 140 10.85 6.26 9.12
CA THR A 140 10.55 4.82 9.30
C THR A 140 11.74 3.93 8.89
N LYS A 141 12.46 4.33 7.85
CA LYS A 141 13.64 3.60 7.35
C LYS A 141 14.93 4.01 8.09
N SER A 142 15.16 5.30 8.31
CA SER A 142 16.40 5.82 8.85
C SER A 142 16.58 5.56 10.36
N ALA A 143 15.54 5.70 11.16
CA ALA A 143 15.65 5.61 12.61
C ALA A 143 15.82 4.17 13.15
N GLN A 144 15.58 3.14 12.34
CA GLN A 144 15.92 1.77 12.72
C GLN A 144 17.42 1.61 13.01
N THR A 145 18.27 2.34 12.27
CA THR A 145 19.73 2.29 12.44
C THR A 145 20.18 2.88 13.78
N CYS A 146 19.43 3.84 14.33
CA CYS A 146 19.69 4.41 15.65
C CYS A 146 19.28 3.46 16.78
N LEU A 147 18.23 2.67 16.58
CA LEU A 147 17.70 1.76 17.58
C LEU A 147 18.59 0.52 17.74
N THR A 148 19.04 -0.05 16.64
CA THR A 148 19.92 -1.23 16.66
C THR A 148 20.82 -1.30 15.43
N ASN A 149 22.07 -1.70 15.63
CA ASN A 149 22.98 -2.11 14.57
C ASN A 149 23.16 -3.65 14.53
N ASP A 150 22.46 -4.41 15.41
CA ASP A 150 22.47 -5.87 15.37
C ASP A 150 21.65 -6.40 14.19
N PRO A 151 22.28 -7.10 13.22
CA PRO A 151 21.56 -7.67 12.07
C PRO A 151 20.46 -8.67 12.47
N LYS A 152 20.57 -9.32 13.64
CA LYS A 152 19.57 -10.29 14.13
C LYS A 152 18.28 -9.63 14.59
N GLN A 153 18.32 -8.36 14.98
CA GLN A 153 17.13 -7.61 15.42
C GLN A 153 16.38 -6.93 14.27
N ARG A 154 17.03 -6.63 13.15
CA ARG A 154 16.39 -5.96 12.00
C ARG A 154 15.17 -6.70 11.46
N PRO A 155 15.17 -8.04 11.29
CA PRO A 155 13.98 -8.77 10.85
C PRO A 155 12.78 -8.65 11.80
N ILE A 156 13.02 -8.40 13.11
CA ILE A 156 11.94 -8.25 14.10
C ILE A 156 11.14 -6.96 13.84
N PHE A 157 11.80 -5.87 13.40
CA PHE A 157 11.07 -4.65 12.99
C PHE A 157 10.11 -4.94 11.84
N ALA A 158 10.58 -5.61 10.81
CA ALA A 158 9.74 -5.97 9.66
C ALA A 158 8.58 -6.89 10.05
N MET A 159 8.81 -7.82 11.00
CA MET A 159 7.78 -8.71 11.50
C MET A 159 6.70 -7.94 12.28
N CYS A 160 7.10 -7.06 13.21
CA CYS A 160 6.15 -6.23 13.96
C CYS A 160 5.36 -5.31 13.02
N ASP A 161 6.04 -4.66 12.08
CA ASP A 161 5.42 -3.80 11.08
C ASP A 161 4.39 -4.55 10.23
N THR A 162 4.74 -5.75 9.76
CA THR A 162 3.82 -6.61 8.99
C THR A 162 2.59 -6.97 9.80
N VAL A 163 2.74 -7.39 11.07
CA VAL A 163 1.61 -7.74 11.94
C VAL A 163 0.70 -6.54 12.17
N TYR A 164 1.26 -5.37 12.48
CA TYR A 164 0.48 -4.15 12.70
C TYR A 164 -0.26 -3.69 11.46
N ASN A 165 0.39 -3.75 10.29
CA ASN A 165 -0.25 -3.42 9.02
C ASN A 165 -1.38 -4.40 8.66
N ILE A 166 -1.20 -5.70 8.89
CA ILE A 166 -2.26 -6.68 8.69
C ILE A 166 -3.46 -6.35 9.59
N VAL A 167 -3.24 -6.11 10.88
CA VAL A 167 -4.32 -5.77 11.83
C VAL A 167 -5.00 -4.47 11.43
N LEU A 168 -4.24 -3.42 11.10
CA LEU A 168 -4.80 -2.13 10.71
C LEU A 168 -5.57 -2.21 9.40
N MET A 169 -4.94 -2.73 8.34
CA MET A 169 -5.47 -2.67 6.98
C MET A 169 -6.54 -3.72 6.71
N ASN A 170 -6.42 -4.91 7.30
CA ASN A 170 -7.32 -6.02 7.00
C ASN A 170 -8.37 -6.26 8.09
N ILE A 171 -8.23 -5.67 9.28
CA ILE A 171 -9.19 -5.84 10.38
C ILE A 171 -9.80 -4.51 10.77
N MET A 172 -9.00 -3.62 11.36
CA MET A 172 -9.54 -2.40 11.98
C MET A 172 -10.19 -1.44 10.99
N PHE A 173 -9.45 -1.08 9.93
CA PHE A 173 -9.92 -0.05 8.99
C PHE A 173 -11.21 -0.48 8.27
N PRO A 174 -11.28 -1.66 7.68
CA PRO A 174 -12.48 -2.08 6.99
C PRO A 174 -13.69 -2.27 7.90
N ILE A 175 -13.50 -2.86 9.08
CA ILE A 175 -14.58 -3.01 10.05
C ILE A 175 -15.17 -1.63 10.41
N ILE A 176 -14.30 -0.67 10.73
CA ILE A 176 -14.77 0.67 11.09
C ILE A 176 -15.45 1.34 9.90
N VAL A 177 -14.86 1.25 8.70
CA VAL A 177 -15.41 1.92 7.52
C VAL A 177 -16.67 1.22 7.03
N THR A 178 -16.63 -0.11 6.80
CA THR A 178 -17.74 -0.81 6.15
C THR A 178 -18.91 -1.12 7.08
N ASP A 179 -18.62 -1.48 8.34
CA ASP A 179 -19.66 -1.93 9.27
C ASP A 179 -20.22 -0.80 10.13
N VAL A 180 -19.46 0.29 10.32
CA VAL A 180 -19.88 1.42 11.17
C VAL A 180 -20.15 2.68 10.37
N LEU A 181 -19.17 3.13 9.57
CA LEU A 181 -19.26 4.45 8.94
C LEU A 181 -20.11 4.43 7.66
N VAL A 182 -19.96 3.46 6.79
CA VAL A 182 -20.73 3.40 5.55
C VAL A 182 -22.25 3.34 5.82
N PRO A 183 -22.77 2.46 6.69
CA PRO A 183 -24.19 2.46 7.02
C PRO A 183 -24.68 3.77 7.64
N LYS A 184 -23.84 4.43 8.45
CA LYS A 184 -24.19 5.69 9.12
C LYS A 184 -24.30 6.87 8.18
N PHE A 185 -23.47 6.92 7.13
CA PHE A 185 -23.38 8.07 6.21
C PHE A 185 -24.03 7.82 4.85
N THR A 186 -24.60 6.64 4.62
CA THR A 186 -25.43 6.37 3.45
C THR A 186 -26.79 7.05 3.66
N LEU A 187 -27.20 7.87 2.69
CA LEU A 187 -28.45 8.62 2.71
C LEU A 187 -29.45 7.96 1.77
N THR A 188 -30.61 7.57 2.32
CA THR A 188 -31.71 6.97 1.54
C THR A 188 -32.71 8.04 1.12
N ALA A 189 -33.32 7.86 -0.05
CA ALA A 189 -34.32 8.79 -0.60
C ALA A 189 -35.48 9.04 0.39
N GLU A 190 -35.92 7.98 1.09
CA GLU A 190 -37.09 8.06 1.99
C GLU A 190 -36.77 8.83 3.28
N ALA A 191 -35.61 8.61 3.88
CA ALA A 191 -35.29 9.17 5.19
C ALA A 191 -34.53 10.52 5.12
N ASN A 192 -33.80 10.79 4.05
CA ASN A 192 -32.81 11.88 4.00
C ASN A 192 -32.97 12.80 2.77
N ALA A 193 -34.15 12.89 2.17
CA ALA A 193 -34.39 13.67 0.95
C ALA A 193 -33.93 15.14 1.04
N ALA A 194 -34.16 15.81 2.19
CA ALA A 194 -33.76 17.18 2.39
C ALA A 194 -32.23 17.35 2.45
N GLU A 195 -31.51 16.41 3.10
CA GLU A 195 -30.06 16.43 3.21
C GLU A 195 -29.43 16.13 1.83
N ILE A 196 -29.95 15.16 1.07
CA ILE A 196 -29.53 14.86 -0.30
C ILE A 196 -29.71 16.09 -1.19
N ALA A 197 -30.87 16.75 -1.13
CA ALA A 197 -31.12 17.96 -1.91
C ALA A 197 -30.13 19.09 -1.56
N SER A 198 -29.77 19.26 -0.28
CA SER A 198 -28.79 20.24 0.13
C SER A 198 -27.38 19.95 -0.39
N LEU A 199 -26.98 18.67 -0.42
CA LEU A 199 -25.67 18.24 -0.97
C LEU A 199 -25.61 18.41 -2.49
N VAL A 200 -26.70 18.08 -3.19
CA VAL A 200 -26.83 18.30 -4.64
C VAL A 200 -26.77 19.79 -4.97
N ALA A 201 -27.42 20.65 -4.18
CA ALA A 201 -27.34 22.10 -4.36
C ALA A 201 -25.91 22.65 -4.19
N GLN A 202 -25.11 22.07 -3.29
CA GLN A 202 -23.71 22.43 -3.09
C GLN A 202 -22.81 21.88 -4.18
N ASN A 203 -23.14 20.74 -4.77
CA ASN A 203 -22.41 20.12 -5.87
C ASN A 203 -23.37 19.50 -6.90
N PRO A 204 -23.68 20.23 -7.99
CA PRO A 204 -24.61 19.74 -9.03
C PRO A 204 -24.18 18.44 -9.72
N ALA A 205 -22.88 18.07 -9.68
CA ALA A 205 -22.41 16.80 -10.23
C ALA A 205 -23.02 15.59 -9.51
N LEU A 206 -23.45 15.74 -8.25
CA LEU A 206 -24.13 14.68 -7.50
C LEU A 206 -25.53 14.37 -8.03
N ALA A 207 -26.19 15.30 -8.76
CA ALA A 207 -27.54 15.09 -9.29
C ALA A 207 -27.62 13.82 -10.17
N GLY A 208 -26.67 13.64 -11.09
CA GLY A 208 -26.61 12.46 -11.95
C GLY A 208 -26.31 11.16 -11.20
N ILE A 209 -25.60 11.26 -10.05
CA ILE A 209 -25.33 10.09 -9.19
C ILE A 209 -26.61 9.69 -8.44
N VAL A 210 -27.27 10.67 -7.83
CA VAL A 210 -28.52 10.47 -7.09
C VAL A 210 -29.62 9.91 -8.01
N GLU A 211 -29.75 10.43 -9.24
CA GLU A 211 -30.70 9.92 -10.22
C GLU A 211 -30.43 8.44 -10.57
N LYS A 212 -29.18 8.09 -10.86
CA LYS A 212 -28.75 6.71 -11.16
C LYS A 212 -28.93 5.75 -9.98
N SER A 213 -28.89 6.25 -8.76
CA SER A 213 -29.01 5.48 -7.51
C SER A 213 -30.45 5.48 -6.93
N GLY A 214 -31.45 5.79 -7.74
CA GLY A 214 -32.85 5.77 -7.30
C GLY A 214 -33.18 6.78 -6.20
N GLY A 215 -32.56 7.95 -6.22
CA GLY A 215 -32.77 9.02 -5.24
C GLY A 215 -31.92 8.92 -3.97
N SER A 216 -31.10 7.90 -3.82
CA SER A 216 -30.22 7.70 -2.65
C SER A 216 -28.81 8.21 -2.91
N LEU A 217 -28.02 8.46 -1.87
CA LEU A 217 -26.62 8.89 -1.96
C LEU A 217 -25.74 7.99 -1.11
N SER A 218 -24.73 7.39 -1.73
CA SER A 218 -23.74 6.56 -1.05
C SER A 218 -22.91 7.37 -0.06
N ALA A 219 -22.52 6.74 1.05
CA ALA A 219 -21.63 7.30 2.07
C ALA A 219 -20.34 7.89 1.49
N PHE A 220 -19.81 7.32 0.41
CA PHE A 220 -18.56 7.76 -0.22
C PHE A 220 -18.65 9.14 -0.90
N TYR A 221 -19.86 9.68 -1.09
CA TYR A 221 -20.11 11.02 -1.57
C TYR A 221 -20.56 11.99 -0.47
N ASN A 222 -20.66 11.50 0.77
CA ASN A 222 -21.04 12.30 1.93
C ASN A 222 -19.79 12.90 2.59
N PRO A 223 -19.66 14.25 2.71
CA PRO A 223 -18.51 14.89 3.37
C PRO A 223 -18.34 14.47 4.84
N GLY A 224 -19.43 14.12 5.52
CA GLY A 224 -19.42 13.66 6.90
C GLY A 224 -18.63 12.38 7.13
N LEU A 225 -18.60 11.47 6.13
CA LEU A 225 -17.77 10.27 6.17
C LEU A 225 -16.29 10.65 6.29
N PHE A 226 -15.79 11.50 5.40
CA PHE A 226 -14.38 11.89 5.36
C PHE A 226 -13.94 12.64 6.60
N THR A 227 -14.79 13.54 7.12
CA THR A 227 -14.55 14.25 8.38
C THR A 227 -14.41 13.27 9.55
N THR A 228 -15.33 12.30 9.65
CA THR A 228 -15.31 11.31 10.74
C THR A 228 -14.10 10.36 10.60
N MET A 229 -13.82 9.89 9.40
CA MET A 229 -12.63 9.07 9.14
C MET A 229 -11.35 9.81 9.53
N GLN A 230 -11.22 11.08 9.14
CA GLN A 230 -10.06 11.89 9.47
C GLN A 230 -9.87 12.06 10.98
N LEU A 231 -10.93 12.36 11.73
CA LEU A 231 -10.83 12.53 13.18
C LEU A 231 -10.47 11.22 13.89
N MET A 232 -11.12 10.12 13.52
CA MET A 232 -10.87 8.80 14.14
C MET A 232 -9.46 8.28 13.79
N PHE A 233 -9.16 8.21 12.52
CA PHE A 233 -7.88 7.61 12.06
C PHE A 233 -6.70 8.58 12.23
N GLY A 234 -6.91 9.89 12.10
CA GLY A 234 -5.91 10.90 12.41
C GLY A 234 -5.54 10.93 13.90
N GLY A 235 -6.54 10.80 14.79
CA GLY A 235 -6.32 10.66 16.23
C GLY A 235 -5.56 9.38 16.59
N LEU A 236 -5.95 8.24 16.00
CA LEU A 236 -5.26 6.96 16.17
C LEU A 236 -3.81 7.02 15.68
N SER A 237 -3.59 7.61 14.52
CA SER A 237 -2.26 7.83 13.94
C SER A 237 -1.39 8.68 14.86
N ALA A 238 -1.95 9.73 15.49
CA ALA A 238 -1.22 10.56 16.45
C ALA A 238 -0.76 9.76 17.68
N VAL A 239 -1.60 8.85 18.19
CA VAL A 239 -1.21 7.93 19.28
C VAL A 239 -0.04 7.04 18.85
N PHE A 240 -0.08 6.46 17.66
CA PHE A 240 0.99 5.63 17.14
C PHE A 240 2.30 6.42 16.95
N ALA A 241 2.23 7.66 16.47
CA ALA A 241 3.38 8.54 16.33
C ALA A 241 4.01 8.87 17.70
N VAL A 242 3.19 9.13 18.73
CA VAL A 242 3.69 9.34 20.09
C VAL A 242 4.40 8.10 20.62
N CYS A 243 3.86 6.90 20.41
CA CYS A 243 4.52 5.65 20.77
C CYS A 243 5.91 5.52 20.10
N ALA A 244 6.00 5.83 18.80
CA ALA A 244 7.26 5.81 18.07
C ALA A 244 8.29 6.83 18.61
N ILE A 245 7.84 8.04 18.97
CA ILE A 245 8.70 9.06 19.59
C ILE A 245 9.24 8.59 20.95
N ILE A 246 8.40 7.97 21.78
CA ILE A 246 8.81 7.40 23.07
C ILE A 246 9.87 6.32 22.87
N ALA A 247 9.71 5.45 21.87
CA ALA A 247 10.69 4.41 21.54
C ALA A 247 12.07 4.98 21.18
N LEU A 248 12.07 6.08 20.42
CA LEU A 248 13.30 6.75 19.97
C LEU A 248 13.95 7.62 21.04
N TRP A 249 13.26 7.93 22.15
CA TRP A 249 13.66 8.98 23.10
C TRP A 249 15.11 8.87 23.59
N ARG A 250 15.57 7.64 23.83
CA ARG A 250 16.88 7.36 24.39
C ARG A 250 17.99 7.24 23.36
N LYS A 251 17.65 6.83 22.13
CA LYS A 251 18.61 6.39 21.12
C LYS A 251 18.76 7.31 19.93
N ASP A 252 17.83 8.26 19.75
CA ASP A 252 17.96 9.27 18.69
C ASP A 252 18.92 10.38 19.11
N ASN A 253 20.20 10.03 19.20
CA ASN A 253 21.28 10.95 19.54
C ASN A 253 22.59 10.54 18.83
N PRO A 254 23.58 11.46 18.67
CA PRO A 254 24.81 11.22 17.88
C PRO A 254 25.60 9.97 18.28
N LYS A 255 25.48 9.52 19.52
CA LYS A 255 26.19 8.33 20.01
C LYS A 255 25.78 7.03 19.29
N TYR A 256 24.55 6.99 18.78
CA TYR A 256 23.97 5.82 18.12
C TYR A 256 23.83 6.01 16.60
N PHE A 257 24.19 7.19 16.06
CA PHE A 257 24.23 7.39 14.62
C PHE A 257 25.42 6.61 14.05
N GLY A 258 25.15 5.78 13.02
CA GLY A 258 26.19 4.99 12.41
C GLY A 258 27.31 5.86 11.83
N LEU A 259 28.56 5.48 12.04
CA LEU A 259 29.74 6.06 11.40
C LEU A 259 29.84 5.57 9.94
N GLY A 260 28.83 5.89 9.12
CA GLY A 260 28.88 5.62 7.69
C GLY A 260 29.46 6.83 6.97
N THR A 261 30.64 6.71 6.36
CA THR A 261 31.02 7.58 5.25
C THR A 261 30.02 7.30 4.12
N ALA A 262 28.95 8.11 4.06
CA ALA A 262 28.04 8.05 2.94
C ALA A 262 28.85 8.35 1.68
N GLN A 263 29.06 7.36 0.82
CA GLN A 263 29.57 7.62 -0.52
C GLN A 263 28.62 8.62 -1.15
N LYS A 264 29.18 9.74 -1.63
CA LYS A 264 28.40 10.74 -2.36
C LYS A 264 27.96 10.14 -3.68
N VAL A 265 26.77 9.58 -3.69
CA VAL A 265 26.14 9.05 -4.89
C VAL A 265 25.49 10.22 -5.62
N GLY A 266 25.90 10.48 -6.85
CA GLY A 266 25.34 11.51 -7.70
C GLY A 266 24.21 10.98 -8.59
N ILE A 267 23.41 11.87 -9.17
CA ILE A 267 22.33 11.51 -10.11
C ILE A 267 22.90 10.68 -11.30
N LYS A 268 24.14 10.97 -11.72
CA LYS A 268 24.79 10.19 -12.79
C LYS A 268 24.95 8.71 -12.41
N ASP A 269 25.25 8.39 -11.16
CA ASP A 269 25.38 7.00 -10.72
C ASP A 269 24.06 6.24 -10.79
N TYR A 270 22.92 6.93 -10.53
CA TYR A 270 21.58 6.36 -10.71
C TYR A 270 21.29 6.00 -12.18
N VAL A 271 21.58 6.94 -13.09
CA VAL A 271 21.35 6.74 -14.53
C VAL A 271 22.28 5.68 -15.07
N ASP A 272 23.56 5.69 -14.72
CA ASP A 272 24.54 4.72 -15.16
C ASP A 272 24.20 3.29 -14.69
N THR A 273 23.83 3.15 -13.42
CA THR A 273 23.40 1.87 -12.87
C THR A 273 22.15 1.34 -13.58
N LEU A 274 21.14 2.18 -13.78
CA LEU A 274 19.93 1.79 -14.48
C LEU A 274 20.20 1.42 -15.95
N ALA A 275 21.11 2.14 -16.61
CA ALA A 275 21.44 1.89 -18.02
C ALA A 275 22.23 0.60 -18.24
N HIS A 276 23.11 0.21 -17.30
CA HIS A 276 24.07 -0.87 -17.52
C HIS A 276 23.87 -2.11 -16.65
N ASN A 277 23.08 -2.03 -15.56
CA ASN A 277 22.78 -3.19 -14.73
C ASN A 277 21.48 -3.87 -15.19
N ARG A 278 21.64 -4.93 -16.02
CA ARG A 278 20.50 -5.67 -16.57
C ARG A 278 19.63 -6.34 -15.50
N ALA A 279 20.21 -6.72 -14.36
CA ALA A 279 19.44 -7.35 -13.28
C ALA A 279 18.44 -6.37 -12.69
N ILE A 280 18.87 -5.15 -12.36
CA ILE A 280 17.94 -4.12 -11.82
C ILE A 280 16.92 -3.66 -12.86
N GLN A 281 17.31 -3.56 -14.15
CA GLN A 281 16.36 -3.22 -15.22
C GLN A 281 15.20 -4.22 -15.28
N MET A 282 15.53 -5.50 -15.34
CA MET A 282 14.51 -6.55 -15.43
C MET A 282 13.69 -6.68 -14.17
N LEU A 283 14.31 -6.50 -12.99
CA LEU A 283 13.60 -6.51 -11.73
C LEU A 283 12.63 -5.33 -11.59
N VAL A 284 13.06 -4.13 -11.99
CA VAL A 284 12.21 -2.92 -12.00
C VAL A 284 11.01 -3.11 -12.91
N VAL A 285 11.21 -3.58 -14.14
CA VAL A 285 10.10 -3.85 -15.09
C VAL A 285 9.13 -4.86 -14.49
N SER A 286 9.64 -5.99 -14.01
CA SER A 286 8.84 -7.06 -13.42
C SER A 286 8.01 -6.59 -12.21
N ALA A 287 8.66 -6.01 -11.22
CA ALA A 287 8.01 -5.65 -9.97
C ALA A 287 7.11 -4.42 -10.09
N SER A 288 7.50 -3.42 -10.90
CA SER A 288 6.67 -2.22 -11.07
C SER A 288 5.39 -2.52 -11.86
N THR A 289 5.44 -3.38 -12.87
CA THR A 289 4.23 -3.81 -13.59
C THR A 289 3.32 -4.66 -12.71
N ASP A 290 3.88 -5.60 -11.94
CA ASP A 290 3.12 -6.39 -10.97
C ASP A 290 2.42 -5.48 -9.96
N LYS A 291 3.13 -4.52 -9.39
CA LYS A 291 2.56 -3.58 -8.42
C LYS A 291 1.52 -2.64 -9.02
N LEU A 292 1.70 -2.15 -10.25
CA LEU A 292 0.70 -1.34 -10.94
C LEU A 292 -0.64 -2.09 -11.01
N PHE A 293 -0.62 -3.30 -11.51
CA PHE A 293 -1.85 -4.05 -11.70
C PHE A 293 -2.43 -4.60 -10.39
N MET A 294 -1.57 -4.87 -9.40
CA MET A 294 -2.05 -5.15 -8.04
C MET A 294 -2.75 -3.95 -7.39
N SER A 295 -2.20 -2.75 -7.59
CA SER A 295 -2.83 -1.51 -7.12
C SER A 295 -4.14 -1.23 -7.85
N THR A 296 -4.23 -1.59 -9.14
CA THR A 296 -5.48 -1.52 -9.92
C THR A 296 -6.51 -2.49 -9.37
N LYS A 297 -6.13 -3.77 -9.15
CA LYS A 297 -6.99 -4.80 -8.56
C LYS A 297 -7.53 -4.40 -7.18
N SER A 298 -6.68 -3.87 -6.31
CA SER A 298 -7.05 -3.49 -4.94
C SER A 298 -7.63 -2.08 -4.80
N ASN A 299 -7.89 -1.40 -5.92
CA ASN A 299 -8.51 -0.07 -5.91
C ASN A 299 -9.91 -0.13 -5.29
N ALA A 300 -10.24 0.85 -4.45
CA ALA A 300 -11.51 0.90 -3.74
C ALA A 300 -12.74 0.80 -4.68
N THR A 301 -12.71 1.48 -5.83
CA THR A 301 -13.80 1.42 -6.82
C THR A 301 -13.98 0.02 -7.37
N VAL A 302 -12.89 -0.67 -7.72
CA VAL A 302 -12.93 -2.04 -8.25
C VAL A 302 -13.51 -3.01 -7.20
N MET A 303 -13.12 -2.86 -5.93
CA MET A 303 -13.64 -3.68 -4.84
C MET A 303 -15.11 -3.39 -4.53
N ILE A 304 -15.53 -2.12 -4.58
CA ILE A 304 -16.94 -1.73 -4.42
C ILE A 304 -17.78 -2.32 -5.54
N CYS A 305 -17.33 -2.23 -6.78
CA CYS A 305 -18.06 -2.80 -7.93
C CYS A 305 -18.13 -4.33 -7.85
N LEU A 306 -17.04 -5.00 -7.52
CA LEU A 306 -17.02 -6.45 -7.42
C LEU A 306 -17.94 -6.97 -6.30
N PHE A 307 -17.74 -6.48 -5.09
CA PHE A 307 -18.45 -6.99 -3.92
C PHE A 307 -19.85 -6.37 -3.73
N GLY A 308 -19.99 -5.06 -4.04
CA GLY A 308 -21.25 -4.35 -3.85
C GLY A 308 -22.21 -4.49 -5.04
N ILE A 309 -21.72 -4.29 -6.26
CA ILE A 309 -22.59 -4.26 -7.44
C ILE A 309 -22.74 -5.66 -8.06
N ILE A 310 -21.64 -6.39 -8.28
CA ILE A 310 -21.69 -7.71 -8.94
C ILE A 310 -22.25 -8.76 -7.98
N PHE A 311 -21.74 -8.85 -6.75
CA PHE A 311 -22.20 -9.82 -5.75
C PHE A 311 -23.35 -9.31 -4.87
N GLY A 312 -23.64 -8.02 -4.86
CA GLY A 312 -24.74 -7.42 -4.11
C GLY A 312 -24.52 -7.33 -2.59
N ASN A 313 -23.34 -7.65 -2.07
CA ASN A 313 -23.05 -7.60 -0.62
C ASN A 313 -21.61 -7.18 -0.32
N TYR A 314 -21.34 -5.87 -0.38
CA TYR A 314 -20.02 -5.31 -0.15
C TYR A 314 -19.46 -5.64 1.26
N ALA A 315 -20.27 -5.52 2.30
CA ALA A 315 -19.83 -5.69 3.68
C ALA A 315 -19.39 -7.14 3.97
N ALA A 316 -20.20 -8.14 3.57
CA ALA A 316 -19.86 -9.54 3.79
C ALA A 316 -18.58 -9.94 3.03
N TYR A 317 -18.53 -9.69 1.72
CA TYR A 317 -17.35 -10.06 0.91
C TYR A 317 -16.07 -9.35 1.34
N SER A 318 -16.16 -8.07 1.68
CA SER A 318 -15.04 -7.29 2.21
C SER A 318 -14.51 -7.90 3.52
N SER A 319 -15.38 -8.22 4.47
CA SER A 319 -15.01 -8.83 5.76
C SER A 319 -14.35 -10.19 5.59
N TYR A 320 -14.93 -11.08 4.78
CA TYR A 320 -14.33 -12.40 4.51
C TYR A 320 -13.00 -12.32 3.78
N SER A 321 -12.88 -11.48 2.78
CA SER A 321 -11.62 -11.27 2.04
C SER A 321 -10.48 -10.87 2.97
N GLN A 322 -10.76 -10.06 3.98
CA GLN A 322 -9.74 -9.54 4.89
C GLN A 322 -9.33 -10.56 5.95
N ILE A 323 -10.30 -11.23 6.58
CA ILE A 323 -10.01 -12.26 7.57
C ILE A 323 -9.21 -13.40 6.96
N THR A 324 -9.57 -13.83 5.75
CA THR A 324 -8.85 -14.91 5.05
C THR A 324 -7.48 -14.51 4.56
N SER A 325 -7.21 -13.22 4.33
CA SER A 325 -5.90 -12.73 3.88
C SER A 325 -4.78 -12.98 4.89
N ILE A 326 -5.09 -12.99 6.21
CA ILE A 326 -4.09 -13.12 7.27
C ILE A 326 -3.39 -14.49 7.23
N PRO A 327 -4.10 -15.64 7.37
CA PRO A 327 -3.46 -16.96 7.32
C PRO A 327 -2.80 -17.22 5.97
N ILE A 328 -3.38 -16.72 4.87
CA ILE A 328 -2.83 -16.87 3.53
C ILE A 328 -1.48 -16.19 3.41
N CYS A 329 -1.35 -14.94 3.87
CA CYS A 329 -0.11 -14.19 3.83
C CYS A 329 1.00 -14.93 4.61
N LEU A 330 0.69 -15.45 5.80
CA LEU A 330 1.65 -16.20 6.62
C LEU A 330 2.09 -17.51 5.94
N ILE A 331 1.15 -18.29 5.42
CA ILE A 331 1.45 -19.54 4.70
C ILE A 331 2.29 -19.26 3.46
N SER A 332 1.92 -18.23 2.68
CA SER A 332 2.64 -17.84 1.47
C SER A 332 4.08 -17.42 1.77
N LEU A 333 4.30 -16.66 2.85
CA LEU A 333 5.64 -16.25 3.28
C LEU A 333 6.53 -17.46 3.62
N LEU A 334 5.98 -18.46 4.30
CA LEU A 334 6.70 -19.71 4.62
C LEU A 334 7.02 -20.53 3.36
N LEU A 335 6.05 -20.66 2.45
CA LEU A 335 6.24 -21.35 1.16
C LEU A 335 7.26 -20.64 0.29
N MET A 336 7.18 -19.31 0.19
CA MET A 336 8.15 -18.50 -0.55
C MET A 336 9.58 -18.76 -0.07
N ASN A 337 9.81 -18.69 1.25
CA ASN A 337 11.13 -18.93 1.82
C ASN A 337 11.65 -20.34 1.49
N LYS A 338 10.78 -21.36 1.54
CA LYS A 338 11.14 -22.73 1.19
C LYS A 338 11.52 -22.87 -0.28
N ILE A 339 10.70 -22.32 -1.19
CA ILE A 339 10.94 -22.38 -2.65
C ILE A 339 12.20 -21.59 -3.00
N ALA A 340 12.38 -20.38 -2.47
CA ALA A 340 13.55 -19.54 -2.75
C ALA A 340 14.87 -20.20 -2.30
N ARG A 341 14.89 -20.90 -1.16
CA ARG A 341 16.06 -21.65 -0.68
C ARG A 341 16.39 -22.87 -1.56
N GLN A 342 15.38 -23.57 -2.05
CA GLN A 342 15.56 -24.79 -2.84
C GLN A 342 15.87 -24.51 -4.30
N MET A 343 15.13 -23.59 -4.93
CA MET A 343 15.15 -23.36 -6.38
C MET A 343 15.73 -21.99 -6.79
N GLY A 344 16.01 -21.10 -5.82
CA GLY A 344 16.46 -19.74 -6.07
C GLY A 344 15.32 -18.72 -6.16
N GLN A 345 15.68 -17.44 -6.06
CA GLN A 345 14.71 -16.35 -5.99
C GLN A 345 13.94 -16.16 -7.31
N LYS A 346 14.62 -16.25 -8.46
CA LYS A 346 14.02 -16.19 -9.79
C LYS A 346 12.92 -17.26 -9.98
N ALA A 347 13.18 -18.49 -9.55
CA ALA A 347 12.20 -19.57 -9.63
C ALA A 347 11.00 -19.33 -8.72
N SER A 348 11.21 -18.84 -7.50
CA SER A 348 10.13 -18.48 -6.58
C SER A 348 9.20 -17.40 -7.17
N MET A 349 9.77 -16.38 -7.80
CA MET A 349 9.01 -15.35 -8.48
C MET A 349 8.17 -15.91 -9.64
N LEU A 350 8.76 -16.75 -10.47
CA LEU A 350 8.06 -17.39 -11.59
C LEU A 350 6.93 -18.33 -11.15
N VAL A 351 7.11 -19.08 -10.06
CA VAL A 351 6.03 -19.92 -9.47
C VAL A 351 4.85 -19.05 -9.05
N GLY A 352 5.11 -17.94 -8.36
CA GLY A 352 4.06 -16.97 -7.98
C GLY A 352 3.36 -16.38 -9.20
N THR A 353 4.12 -16.01 -10.21
CA THR A 353 3.60 -15.40 -11.46
C THR A 353 2.71 -16.35 -12.25
N TRP A 354 3.18 -17.58 -12.52
CA TRP A 354 2.38 -18.58 -13.23
C TRP A 354 1.12 -18.99 -12.46
N GLY A 355 1.24 -19.17 -11.16
CA GLY A 355 0.08 -19.43 -10.31
C GLY A 355 -0.91 -18.27 -10.29
N GLY A 356 -0.41 -17.03 -10.33
CA GLY A 356 -1.21 -15.83 -10.50
C GLY A 356 -2.00 -15.85 -11.81
N ILE A 357 -1.36 -16.15 -12.94
CA ILE A 357 -2.01 -16.25 -14.27
C ILE A 357 -3.08 -17.35 -14.27
N ILE A 358 -2.74 -18.55 -13.81
CA ILE A 358 -3.69 -19.69 -13.77
C ILE A 358 -4.88 -19.36 -12.89
N GLY A 359 -4.66 -18.82 -11.70
CA GLY A 359 -5.73 -18.42 -10.78
C GLY A 359 -6.62 -17.32 -11.36
N SER A 360 -6.04 -16.35 -12.07
CA SER A 360 -6.80 -15.31 -12.77
C SER A 360 -7.71 -15.88 -13.86
N ILE A 361 -7.19 -16.80 -14.67
CA ILE A 361 -7.99 -17.48 -15.70
C ILE A 361 -9.14 -18.24 -15.04
N ALA A 362 -8.87 -18.98 -13.97
CA ALA A 362 -9.88 -19.74 -13.24
C ALA A 362 -10.99 -18.82 -12.67
N ILE A 363 -10.62 -17.67 -12.07
CA ILE A 363 -11.59 -16.70 -11.56
C ILE A 363 -12.37 -16.05 -12.70
N THR A 364 -11.74 -15.71 -13.82
CA THR A 364 -12.44 -15.14 -14.97
C THR A 364 -13.48 -16.12 -15.52
N LEU A 365 -13.12 -17.38 -15.74
CA LEU A 365 -14.03 -18.41 -16.19
C LEU A 365 -15.17 -18.62 -15.20
N PHE A 366 -14.86 -18.68 -13.90
CA PHE A 366 -15.85 -18.84 -12.85
C PHE A 366 -16.88 -17.69 -12.88
N LEU A 367 -16.43 -16.43 -12.92
CA LEU A 367 -17.31 -15.26 -12.95
C LEU A 367 -18.09 -15.14 -14.27
N PHE A 368 -17.52 -15.61 -15.37
CA PHE A 368 -18.23 -15.66 -16.65
C PHE A 368 -19.41 -16.64 -16.62
N PHE A 369 -19.19 -17.85 -16.08
CA PHE A 369 -20.24 -18.87 -16.01
C PHE A 369 -21.24 -18.66 -14.88
N PHE A 370 -20.83 -18.09 -13.77
CA PHE A 370 -21.63 -17.93 -12.55
C PHE A 370 -21.85 -16.45 -12.17
N ASN A 371 -21.94 -15.55 -13.16
CA ASN A 371 -22.18 -14.13 -12.88
C ASN A 371 -23.50 -13.92 -12.11
N PRO A 372 -23.47 -13.40 -10.87
CA PRO A 372 -24.66 -13.20 -10.04
C PRO A 372 -25.55 -12.06 -10.52
N LYS A 373 -25.06 -11.13 -11.36
CA LYS A 373 -25.76 -9.94 -11.88
C LYS A 373 -26.41 -9.08 -10.77
N GLY A 374 -25.73 -8.91 -9.66
CA GLY A 374 -26.23 -8.14 -8.51
C GLY A 374 -27.22 -8.90 -7.63
N ASP A 375 -27.52 -10.17 -7.91
CA ASP A 375 -28.43 -10.99 -7.12
C ASP A 375 -27.67 -11.66 -5.95
N ALA A 376 -27.73 -11.04 -4.77
CA ALA A 376 -27.07 -11.54 -3.57
C ALA A 376 -27.53 -12.94 -3.14
N SER A 377 -28.71 -13.40 -3.58
CA SER A 377 -29.21 -14.74 -3.23
C SER A 377 -28.41 -15.86 -3.88
N LYS A 378 -27.84 -15.62 -5.07
CA LYS A 378 -27.00 -16.59 -5.80
C LYS A 378 -25.62 -16.75 -5.21
N PHE A 379 -25.13 -15.72 -4.52
CA PHE A 379 -23.81 -15.65 -3.91
C PHE A 379 -23.93 -15.24 -2.43
N SER A 380 -24.85 -15.89 -1.71
CA SER A 380 -25.05 -15.61 -0.30
C SER A 380 -23.84 -16.05 0.52
N LEU A 381 -23.35 -15.11 1.32
CA LEU A 381 -22.45 -15.32 2.43
C LEU A 381 -23.19 -15.02 3.72
N PRO A 382 -22.91 -15.76 4.80
CA PRO A 382 -23.47 -15.41 6.10
C PRO A 382 -23.01 -14.01 6.50
N GLU A 383 -23.89 -13.27 7.15
CA GLU A 383 -23.53 -11.97 7.69
C GLU A 383 -22.62 -12.17 8.89
N PHE A 384 -21.30 -12.13 8.65
CA PHE A 384 -20.31 -12.17 9.69
C PHE A 384 -19.73 -10.78 9.90
N ARG A 385 -19.85 -10.25 11.11
CA ARG A 385 -19.25 -8.99 11.52
C ARG A 385 -18.44 -9.20 12.79
N LEU A 386 -17.14 -8.91 12.76
CA LEU A 386 -16.23 -9.13 13.89
C LEU A 386 -16.68 -8.36 15.14
N ILE A 387 -17.29 -7.19 14.96
CA ILE A 387 -17.79 -6.32 16.06
C ILE A 387 -19.15 -6.80 16.61
N ARG A 388 -19.85 -7.69 15.92
CA ARG A 388 -21.16 -8.19 16.32
C ARG A 388 -21.07 -9.67 16.72
N PRO A 389 -20.92 -9.97 18.03
CA PRO A 389 -20.80 -11.35 18.51
C PRO A 389 -22.01 -12.24 18.18
N ASP A 390 -23.20 -11.63 18.01
CA ASP A 390 -24.42 -12.29 17.59
C ASP A 390 -24.30 -12.93 16.18
N THR A 391 -23.44 -12.40 15.33
CA THR A 391 -23.20 -12.92 13.98
C THR A 391 -22.14 -14.06 13.95
N TRP A 392 -21.43 -14.34 15.02
CA TRP A 392 -20.35 -15.34 15.02
C TRP A 392 -20.87 -16.77 14.86
N GLY A 393 -22.08 -17.06 15.37
CA GLY A 393 -22.70 -18.36 15.20
C GLY A 393 -23.05 -18.70 13.75
N THR A 394 -23.15 -17.71 12.88
CA THR A 394 -23.50 -17.88 11.46
C THR A 394 -22.29 -18.02 10.53
N LEU A 395 -21.05 -17.91 11.06
CA LEU A 395 -19.81 -17.89 10.27
C LEU A 395 -19.70 -19.04 9.24
N PHE A 396 -20.25 -20.20 9.56
CA PHE A 396 -20.19 -21.39 8.72
C PHE A 396 -21.55 -21.84 8.17
N THR A 397 -22.61 -21.06 8.42
CA THR A 397 -23.98 -21.40 8.01
C THR A 397 -24.49 -20.40 6.96
N GLY A 398 -25.26 -20.88 6.00
CA GLY A 398 -25.88 -19.99 4.99
C GLY A 398 -24.99 -19.67 3.78
N TRP A 399 -23.89 -20.39 3.59
CA TRP A 399 -23.07 -20.30 2.39
C TRP A 399 -23.80 -20.93 1.19
N THR A 400 -23.84 -20.21 0.07
CA THR A 400 -24.12 -20.85 -1.21
C THR A 400 -22.85 -21.55 -1.71
N THR A 401 -23.02 -22.67 -2.41
CA THR A 401 -21.88 -23.42 -2.99
C THR A 401 -21.02 -22.53 -3.90
N THR A 402 -21.66 -21.64 -4.67
CA THR A 402 -20.98 -20.68 -5.56
C THR A 402 -20.15 -19.66 -4.80
N ALA A 403 -20.66 -19.11 -3.69
CA ALA A 403 -19.90 -18.19 -2.84
C ALA A 403 -18.69 -18.88 -2.21
N LEU A 404 -18.86 -20.11 -1.71
CA LEU A 404 -17.77 -20.90 -1.13
C LEU A 404 -16.66 -21.18 -2.15
N ILE A 405 -17.03 -21.62 -3.37
CA ILE A 405 -16.05 -21.88 -4.44
C ILE A 405 -15.31 -20.60 -4.80
N PHE A 406 -16.02 -19.47 -4.94
CA PHE A 406 -15.39 -18.19 -5.24
C PHE A 406 -14.37 -17.77 -4.17
N VAL A 407 -14.77 -17.82 -2.91
CA VAL A 407 -13.86 -17.47 -1.78
C VAL A 407 -12.64 -18.37 -1.76
N LEU A 408 -12.79 -19.68 -1.95
CA LEU A 408 -11.67 -20.62 -2.01
C LEU A 408 -10.73 -20.36 -3.20
N LEU A 409 -11.29 -20.03 -4.37
CA LEU A 409 -10.50 -19.63 -5.54
C LEU A 409 -9.70 -18.35 -5.28
N VAL A 410 -10.32 -17.32 -4.68
CA VAL A 410 -9.64 -16.07 -4.34
C VAL A 410 -8.55 -16.30 -3.29
N ILE A 411 -8.80 -17.15 -2.31
CA ILE A 411 -7.83 -17.58 -1.29
C ILE A 411 -6.61 -18.20 -1.95
N ALA A 412 -6.80 -19.23 -2.76
CA ALA A 412 -5.73 -19.94 -3.45
C ALA A 412 -4.93 -18.98 -4.36
N TRP A 413 -5.64 -18.18 -5.15
CA TRP A 413 -5.05 -17.19 -6.04
C TRP A 413 -4.21 -16.14 -5.31
N SER A 414 -4.75 -15.54 -4.24
CA SER A 414 -4.04 -14.54 -3.43
C SER A 414 -2.81 -15.13 -2.72
N GLY A 415 -2.90 -16.38 -2.27
CA GLY A 415 -1.78 -17.08 -1.64
C GLY A 415 -0.61 -17.30 -2.59
N VAL A 416 -0.88 -17.75 -3.80
CA VAL A 416 0.18 -17.95 -4.81
C VAL A 416 0.75 -16.63 -5.30
N GLN A 417 -0.08 -15.59 -5.45
CA GLN A 417 0.33 -14.27 -5.84
C GLN A 417 1.28 -13.60 -4.80
N ALA A 418 1.04 -13.83 -3.51
CA ALA A 418 1.91 -13.30 -2.46
C ALA A 418 3.37 -13.82 -2.55
N LEU A 419 3.61 -14.94 -3.25
CA LEU A 419 4.95 -15.47 -3.50
C LEU A 419 5.77 -14.54 -4.39
N SER A 420 5.19 -13.95 -5.44
CA SER A 420 5.90 -13.04 -6.36
C SER A 420 6.20 -11.69 -5.72
N SER A 421 5.23 -11.10 -5.02
CA SER A 421 5.40 -9.77 -4.43
C SER A 421 6.40 -9.73 -3.27
N SER A 422 6.46 -10.78 -2.46
CA SER A 422 7.32 -10.81 -1.27
C SER A 422 8.80 -11.02 -1.58
N ILE A 423 9.14 -11.66 -2.71
CA ILE A 423 10.53 -11.99 -3.08
C ILE A 423 11.32 -10.78 -3.61
N VAL A 424 10.64 -9.72 -4.04
CA VAL A 424 11.25 -8.56 -4.71
C VAL A 424 12.31 -7.86 -3.84
N ILE A 425 12.08 -7.76 -2.53
CA ILE A 425 13.01 -7.12 -1.60
C ILE A 425 14.36 -7.86 -1.58
N THR A 426 14.32 -9.20 -1.55
CA THR A 426 15.52 -10.01 -1.56
C THR A 426 16.22 -9.98 -2.92
N MET A 427 15.48 -9.96 -4.03
CA MET A 427 16.04 -9.80 -5.37
C MET A 427 16.71 -8.43 -5.57
N THR A 428 16.22 -7.37 -4.92
CA THR A 428 16.87 -6.05 -4.94
C THR A 428 18.26 -6.10 -4.28
N ALA A 429 18.41 -6.86 -3.20
CA ALA A 429 19.70 -7.10 -2.57
C ALA A 429 20.66 -7.88 -3.49
N ASP A 430 20.16 -8.89 -4.20
CA ASP A 430 20.97 -9.63 -5.20
C ASP A 430 21.44 -8.72 -6.35
N CYS A 431 20.62 -7.75 -6.76
CA CYS A 431 21.03 -6.76 -7.76
C CYS A 431 22.16 -5.85 -7.25
N ALA A 432 22.18 -5.54 -5.94
CA ALA A 432 23.27 -4.78 -5.33
C ALA A 432 24.57 -5.60 -5.30
N ASP A 433 24.51 -6.88 -4.98
CA ASP A 433 25.66 -7.77 -5.02
C ASP A 433 26.18 -7.96 -6.47
N TYR A 434 25.27 -8.06 -7.44
CA TYR A 434 25.65 -8.09 -8.85
C TYR A 434 26.35 -6.82 -9.30
N GLU A 435 25.96 -5.64 -8.78
CA GLU A 435 26.66 -4.38 -9.08
C GLU A 435 28.09 -4.37 -8.50
N VAL A 436 28.29 -4.90 -7.29
CA VAL A 436 29.64 -5.08 -6.72
C VAL A 436 30.48 -6.00 -7.62
N TYR A 437 29.94 -7.12 -8.05
CA TYR A 437 30.62 -8.05 -8.96
C TYR A 437 31.00 -7.37 -10.28
N ARG A 438 30.13 -6.51 -10.84
CA ARG A 438 30.33 -5.83 -12.13
C ARG A 438 31.31 -4.66 -12.05
N THR A 439 31.22 -3.84 -11.01
CA THR A 439 31.90 -2.54 -10.94
C THR A 439 32.86 -2.39 -9.76
N GLY A 440 32.83 -3.30 -8.79
CA GLY A 440 33.55 -3.18 -7.52
C GLY A 440 32.93 -2.16 -6.56
N LYS A 441 31.87 -1.44 -6.94
CA LYS A 441 31.22 -0.41 -6.10
C LYS A 441 30.10 -1.01 -5.27
N TYR A 442 30.14 -0.82 -3.95
CA TYR A 442 29.07 -1.24 -3.04
C TYR A 442 28.06 -0.11 -2.83
N VAL A 443 26.91 -0.19 -3.51
CA VAL A 443 25.88 0.86 -3.52
C VAL A 443 24.46 0.32 -3.27
N PRO A 444 24.21 -0.41 -2.16
CA PRO A 444 22.91 -1.02 -1.90
C PRO A 444 21.79 0.01 -1.70
N GLY A 445 22.10 1.17 -1.13
CA GLY A 445 21.16 2.28 -0.99
C GLY A 445 20.68 2.82 -2.33
N LEU A 446 21.58 2.93 -3.32
CA LEU A 446 21.26 3.33 -4.68
C LEU A 446 20.24 2.37 -5.31
N MET A 447 20.44 1.06 -5.20
CA MET A 447 19.54 0.04 -5.75
C MET A 447 18.14 0.13 -5.15
N GLY A 448 18.06 0.23 -3.82
CA GLY A 448 16.77 0.34 -3.12
C GLY A 448 16.03 1.63 -3.46
N THR A 449 16.74 2.76 -3.56
CA THR A 449 16.12 4.06 -3.90
C THR A 449 15.66 4.09 -5.34
N LEU A 450 16.46 3.60 -6.28
CA LEU A 450 16.12 3.52 -7.70
C LEU A 450 14.89 2.65 -7.91
N PHE A 451 14.89 1.46 -7.32
CA PHE A 451 13.75 0.56 -7.36
C PHE A 451 12.48 1.24 -6.81
N SER A 452 12.56 1.82 -5.60
CA SER A 452 11.43 2.47 -4.95
C SER A 452 10.87 3.64 -5.75
N PHE A 453 11.73 4.44 -6.40
CA PHE A 453 11.30 5.57 -7.24
C PHE A 453 10.50 5.10 -8.45
N VAL A 454 11.03 4.14 -9.21
CA VAL A 454 10.33 3.64 -10.42
C VAL A 454 9.05 2.89 -10.04
N ASP A 455 9.08 2.10 -8.97
CA ASP A 455 7.92 1.38 -8.45
C ASP A 455 6.79 2.34 -8.06
N LYS A 456 7.08 3.44 -7.37
CA LYS A 456 6.11 4.49 -7.04
C LYS A 456 5.56 5.17 -8.29
N LEU A 457 6.43 5.51 -9.24
CA LEU A 457 6.03 6.17 -10.49
C LEU A 457 5.05 5.30 -11.30
N VAL A 458 5.39 4.04 -11.50
CA VAL A 458 4.57 3.12 -12.30
C VAL A 458 3.27 2.75 -11.56
N SER A 459 3.33 2.42 -10.28
CA SER A 459 2.14 2.04 -9.51
C SER A 459 1.15 3.20 -9.30
N SER A 460 1.61 4.45 -9.41
CA SER A 460 0.76 5.63 -9.32
C SER A 460 -0.28 5.72 -10.45
N LEU A 461 0.01 5.11 -11.61
CA LEU A 461 -0.90 5.09 -12.75
C LEU A 461 -2.19 4.29 -12.50
N ALA A 462 -2.23 3.47 -11.44
CA ALA A 462 -3.38 2.60 -11.16
C ALA A 462 -4.70 3.36 -11.04
N ALA A 463 -4.72 4.51 -10.35
CA ALA A 463 -5.93 5.32 -10.19
C ALA A 463 -6.45 5.85 -11.54
N THR A 464 -5.54 6.31 -12.41
CA THR A 464 -5.90 6.77 -13.76
C THR A 464 -6.41 5.63 -14.62
N VAL A 465 -5.76 4.45 -14.57
CA VAL A 465 -6.19 3.26 -15.32
C VAL A 465 -7.60 2.84 -14.91
N VAL A 466 -7.89 2.77 -13.61
CA VAL A 466 -9.24 2.45 -13.11
C VAL A 466 -10.26 3.48 -13.61
N ALA A 467 -9.97 4.77 -13.46
CA ALA A 467 -10.87 5.82 -13.91
C ALA A 467 -11.14 5.76 -15.42
N LEU A 468 -10.13 5.43 -16.24
CA LEU A 468 -10.29 5.24 -17.68
C LEU A 468 -11.25 4.07 -18.00
N PHE A 469 -11.07 2.91 -17.36
CA PHE A 469 -11.94 1.75 -17.58
C PHE A 469 -13.42 2.05 -17.28
N TYR A 470 -13.69 2.71 -16.14
CA TYR A 470 -15.07 3.08 -15.80
C TYR A 470 -15.62 4.24 -16.65
N SER A 471 -14.76 5.16 -17.11
CA SER A 471 -15.20 6.20 -18.03
C SER A 471 -15.66 5.67 -19.40
N MET A 472 -15.03 4.58 -19.89
CA MET A 472 -15.41 3.90 -21.14
C MET A 472 -16.81 3.29 -21.07
N VAL A 473 -17.27 2.93 -19.88
CA VAL A 473 -18.60 2.34 -19.65
C VAL A 473 -19.62 3.36 -19.12
N GLY A 474 -19.35 4.65 -19.31
CA GLY A 474 -20.30 5.73 -19.06
C GLY A 474 -20.15 6.47 -17.72
N PHE A 475 -19.14 6.15 -16.91
CA PHE A 475 -18.88 6.82 -15.63
C PHE A 475 -17.82 7.92 -15.78
N LYS A 476 -18.14 8.95 -16.60
CA LYS A 476 -17.23 10.09 -16.85
C LYS A 476 -17.20 11.09 -15.69
N ASP A 477 -18.37 11.37 -15.12
CA ASP A 477 -18.56 12.42 -14.12
C ASP A 477 -18.72 11.86 -12.70
N ALA A 478 -18.79 10.55 -12.56
CA ALA A 478 -18.92 9.84 -11.29
C ALA A 478 -18.26 8.47 -11.38
N LEU A 479 -17.80 7.92 -10.26
CA LEU A 479 -17.42 6.51 -10.16
C LEU A 479 -18.62 5.69 -9.66
N PRO A 480 -18.75 4.41 -10.09
CA PRO A 480 -19.79 3.55 -9.54
C PRO A 480 -19.57 3.34 -8.02
N ASP A 481 -20.66 3.19 -7.30
CA ASP A 481 -20.70 2.96 -5.85
C ASP A 481 -21.64 1.80 -5.49
N THR A 482 -21.82 1.54 -4.20
CA THR A 482 -22.65 0.42 -3.72
C THR A 482 -24.14 0.56 -4.06
N MET A 483 -24.60 1.76 -4.42
CA MET A 483 -25.99 2.05 -4.81
C MET A 483 -26.20 2.00 -6.33
N THR A 484 -25.12 1.91 -7.10
CA THR A 484 -25.19 1.87 -8.56
C THR A 484 -25.74 0.52 -9.01
N PRO A 485 -26.80 0.50 -9.86
CA PRO A 485 -27.37 -0.76 -10.35
C PRO A 485 -26.38 -1.51 -11.24
N TYR A 486 -26.51 -2.84 -11.25
CA TYR A 486 -25.69 -3.70 -12.11
C TYR A 486 -25.86 -3.35 -13.59
N SER A 487 -24.76 -3.34 -14.33
CA SER A 487 -24.73 -3.33 -15.78
C SER A 487 -23.60 -4.21 -16.32
N ASP A 488 -23.77 -4.77 -17.52
CA ASP A 488 -22.72 -5.57 -18.16
C ASP A 488 -21.45 -4.74 -18.42
N GLY A 489 -21.57 -3.42 -18.63
CA GLY A 489 -20.44 -2.51 -18.75
C GLY A 489 -19.62 -2.46 -17.46
N ILE A 490 -20.26 -2.31 -16.29
CA ILE A 490 -19.58 -2.34 -14.99
C ILE A 490 -18.92 -3.70 -14.77
N PHE A 491 -19.61 -4.80 -15.10
CA PHE A 491 -19.05 -6.14 -14.97
C PHE A 491 -17.72 -6.27 -15.74
N TRP A 492 -17.71 -5.93 -17.03
CA TRP A 492 -16.50 -6.06 -17.85
C TRP A 492 -15.39 -5.08 -17.44
N ALA A 493 -15.71 -3.85 -17.07
CA ALA A 493 -14.73 -2.91 -16.54
C ALA A 493 -14.10 -3.44 -15.23
N THR A 494 -14.92 -4.00 -14.35
CA THR A 494 -14.44 -4.59 -13.08
C THR A 494 -13.58 -5.83 -13.32
N ILE A 495 -14.01 -6.76 -14.18
CA ILE A 495 -13.20 -7.94 -14.56
C ILE A 495 -11.91 -7.49 -15.24
N GLY A 496 -11.95 -6.48 -16.10
CA GLY A 496 -10.78 -5.87 -16.72
C GLY A 496 -9.75 -5.45 -15.67
N CYS A 497 -10.16 -4.65 -14.70
CA CYS A 497 -9.28 -4.14 -13.65
C CYS A 497 -8.87 -5.20 -12.62
N PHE A 498 -9.77 -6.10 -12.25
CA PHE A 498 -9.56 -7.07 -11.17
C PHE A 498 -8.75 -8.28 -11.62
N VAL A 499 -8.92 -8.75 -12.85
CA VAL A 499 -8.36 -10.01 -13.35
C VAL A 499 -7.52 -9.85 -14.60
N LEU A 500 -8.02 -9.17 -15.65
CA LEU A 500 -7.35 -9.15 -16.95
C LEU A 500 -6.07 -8.31 -16.93
N LEU A 501 -6.08 -7.13 -16.32
CA LEU A 501 -4.87 -6.30 -16.18
C LEU A 501 -3.77 -6.99 -15.36
N PRO A 502 -4.04 -7.64 -14.22
CA PRO A 502 -3.04 -8.48 -13.54
C PRO A 502 -2.41 -9.55 -14.42
N ILE A 503 -3.16 -10.22 -15.31
CA ILE A 503 -2.59 -11.17 -16.28
C ILE A 503 -1.54 -10.49 -17.16
N VAL A 504 -1.85 -9.28 -17.68
CA VAL A 504 -0.89 -8.52 -18.51
C VAL A 504 0.38 -8.22 -17.70
N GLY A 505 0.25 -7.78 -16.44
CA GLY A 505 1.40 -7.55 -15.56
C GLY A 505 2.26 -8.79 -15.35
N TRP A 506 1.65 -9.94 -15.12
CA TRP A 506 2.37 -11.19 -14.95
C TRP A 506 3.01 -11.70 -16.24
N LEU A 507 2.40 -11.46 -17.40
CA LEU A 507 3.06 -11.74 -18.67
C LEU A 507 4.31 -10.85 -18.85
N CYS A 508 4.24 -9.57 -18.51
CA CYS A 508 5.41 -8.70 -18.49
C CYS A 508 6.49 -9.21 -17.51
N ASN A 509 6.06 -9.72 -16.34
CA ASN A 509 6.95 -10.34 -15.37
C ASN A 509 7.64 -11.59 -15.94
N VAL A 510 6.90 -12.51 -16.58
CA VAL A 510 7.49 -13.70 -17.22
C VAL A 510 8.53 -13.29 -18.25
N VAL A 511 8.23 -12.31 -19.10
CA VAL A 511 9.16 -11.79 -20.11
C VAL A 511 10.40 -11.17 -19.44
N ALA A 512 10.22 -10.30 -18.44
CA ALA A 512 11.32 -9.69 -17.71
C ALA A 512 12.21 -10.75 -17.02
N MET A 513 11.60 -11.75 -16.39
CA MET A 513 12.34 -12.84 -15.74
C MET A 513 13.06 -13.76 -16.74
N HIS A 514 12.58 -13.89 -17.96
CA HIS A 514 13.34 -14.59 -19.00
C HIS A 514 14.71 -13.94 -19.22
N PHE A 515 14.75 -12.61 -19.25
CA PHE A 515 15.98 -11.83 -19.45
C PHE A 515 16.75 -11.52 -18.16
N TYR A 516 16.22 -11.86 -16.97
CA TYR A 516 16.87 -11.64 -15.68
C TYR A 516 18.06 -12.59 -15.50
N PRO A 517 19.31 -12.07 -15.32
CA PRO A 517 20.52 -12.88 -15.40
C PRO A 517 20.84 -13.67 -14.13
N LEU A 518 20.26 -13.30 -12.96
CA LEU A 518 20.65 -13.86 -11.67
C LEU A 518 19.89 -15.16 -11.38
N THR A 519 20.47 -16.27 -11.82
CA THR A 519 20.03 -17.62 -11.41
C THR A 519 20.69 -18.00 -10.08
N LYS A 520 20.24 -19.11 -9.47
CA LYS A 520 20.82 -19.64 -8.23
C LYS A 520 22.32 -19.92 -8.38
N GLU A 521 22.71 -20.50 -9.50
CA GLU A 521 24.11 -20.84 -9.84
C GLU A 521 24.93 -19.56 -10.01
N LYS A 522 24.41 -18.57 -10.75
CA LYS A 522 25.10 -17.31 -10.97
C LYS A 522 25.27 -16.50 -9.67
N MET A 523 24.28 -16.55 -8.79
CA MET A 523 24.40 -15.92 -7.46
C MET A 523 25.44 -16.60 -6.58
N ALA A 524 25.60 -17.93 -6.66
CA ALA A 524 26.67 -18.63 -5.95
C ALA A 524 28.07 -18.21 -6.44
N GLU A 525 28.24 -18.07 -7.77
CA GLU A 525 29.47 -17.55 -8.37
C GLU A 525 29.78 -16.11 -7.89
N ILE A 526 28.78 -15.21 -7.92
CA ILE A 526 28.90 -13.83 -7.49
C ILE A 526 29.31 -13.75 -6.01
N GLN A 527 28.69 -14.54 -5.14
CA GLN A 527 29.00 -14.55 -3.70
C GLN A 527 30.41 -15.09 -3.43
N ALA A 528 30.89 -16.08 -4.18
CA ALA A 528 32.24 -16.59 -4.08
C ALA A 528 33.28 -15.50 -4.47
N GLU A 529 33.04 -14.77 -5.56
CA GLU A 529 33.92 -13.69 -6.00
C GLU A 529 33.92 -12.50 -5.03
N ILE A 530 32.76 -12.10 -4.50
CA ILE A 530 32.67 -11.08 -3.46
C ILE A 530 33.44 -11.51 -2.20
N GLY A 531 33.36 -12.80 -1.84
CA GLY A 531 34.15 -13.37 -0.75
C GLY A 531 35.65 -13.23 -0.98
N ARG A 532 36.12 -13.47 -2.21
CA ARG A 532 37.52 -13.30 -2.61
C ARG A 532 37.96 -11.84 -2.53
N ILE A 533 37.17 -10.91 -3.09
CA ILE A 533 37.44 -9.46 -3.03
C ILE A 533 37.57 -8.97 -1.57
N LYS A 534 36.68 -9.43 -0.68
CA LYS A 534 36.73 -9.09 0.74
C LYS A 534 37.97 -9.63 1.44
N ALA A 535 38.37 -10.87 1.13
CA ALA A 535 39.60 -11.47 1.69
C ALA A 535 40.86 -10.73 1.23
N GLU A 536 40.94 -10.36 -0.06
CA GLU A 536 42.05 -9.56 -0.59
C GLU A 536 42.12 -8.15 0.01
N ALA A 537 40.97 -7.51 0.22
CA ALA A 537 40.88 -6.19 0.87
C ALA A 537 41.35 -6.25 2.36
N ALA A 538 40.96 -7.30 3.06
CA ALA A 538 41.42 -7.52 4.45
C ALA A 538 42.91 -7.80 4.52
N ALA A 539 43.47 -8.58 3.60
CA ALA A 539 44.90 -8.86 3.51
C ALA A 539 45.78 -7.61 3.20
N LYS A 540 45.20 -6.61 2.49
CA LYS A 540 45.89 -5.33 2.21
C LYS A 540 45.84 -4.35 3.37
N GLN A 541 44.96 -4.56 4.34
CA GLN A 541 44.83 -3.73 5.54
C GLN A 541 45.55 -4.30 6.76
N ALA A 542 45.94 -5.58 6.74
CA ALA A 542 46.80 -6.25 7.69
C ALA A 542 48.29 -6.09 7.30
#